data_b9258e8363fce4a81a127550f9687479
#
_entry.id   b9258e8363fce4a81a127550f9687479
#
_cell.length_a   1.000
_cell.length_b   1.000
_cell.length_c   1.000
_cell.angle_alpha   90.00
_cell.angle_beta   90.00
_cell.angle_gamma   90.00
#
_symmetry.space_group_name_H-M   'P 1'
#
loop_
_entity.id
_entity.type
_entity.pdbx_description
1 polymer ?
#
loop_
_entity_poly.entity_id
_entity_poly.type
_entity_poly.pdbx_seq_one_letter_code
_entity_poly.pdbx_strand_id
1 'polypeptide(L)'
;IGGVILYDETIRQKTSNGKTIPELIHSSGSLTGIKVDTGAKILAGSKEEKVTEGLDGLRERLKDYYKLGARFTKWRGVYSISDKYPSNLSISANAHALARYAALVQEAGMVPIIEPEVLMDGNHSSKDCLNKTSEVIKRCYEQLELNNVDLKGTILKPNMILPGTK
;
A
#
# COMPACT_ATOMS: atom_id res chain seq x y z
N ILE A 1 11.87 17.28 -1.39
CA ILE A 1 11.12 16.02 -1.13
C ILE A 1 9.73 16.40 -0.66
N GLY A 2 8.67 15.86 -1.33
CA GLY A 2 7.27 16.19 -1.01
C GLY A 2 6.76 15.54 0.28
N GLY A 3 7.26 14.36 0.63
CA GLY A 3 6.85 13.66 1.84
C GLY A 3 7.74 12.49 2.21
N VAL A 4 7.62 12.02 3.44
CA VAL A 4 8.38 10.90 4.02
C VAL A 4 7.42 9.91 4.65
N ILE A 5 7.57 8.62 4.32
CA ILE A 5 6.75 7.53 4.89
C ILE A 5 7.47 6.96 6.10
N LEU A 6 6.83 7.01 7.25
CA LEU A 6 7.33 6.49 8.50
C LEU A 6 6.71 5.12 8.84
N TYR A 7 7.31 4.42 9.80
CA TYR A 7 6.70 3.31 10.52
C TYR A 7 6.06 3.79 11.82
N ASP A 8 5.19 2.97 12.44
CA ASP A 8 4.49 3.30 13.69
C ASP A 8 5.45 3.69 14.82
N GLU A 9 6.56 2.97 14.95
CA GLU A 9 7.60 3.30 15.94
C GLU A 9 8.19 4.70 15.68
N THR A 10 8.56 4.98 14.43
CA THR A 10 9.26 6.23 14.08
C THR A 10 8.36 7.47 14.20
N ILE A 11 7.08 7.38 13.85
CA ILE A 11 6.16 8.53 13.95
C ILE A 11 5.95 8.97 15.41
N ARG A 12 6.19 8.09 16.37
CA ARG A 12 6.06 8.35 17.82
C ARG A 12 7.36 8.83 18.47
N GLN A 13 8.48 8.78 17.75
CA GLN A 13 9.79 9.20 18.26
C GLN A 13 9.95 10.71 18.32
N LYS A 14 10.88 11.13 19.17
CA LYS A 14 11.32 12.52 19.30
C LYS A 14 12.81 12.63 19.06
N THR A 15 13.22 13.78 18.59
CA THR A 15 14.63 14.19 18.48
C THR A 15 15.23 14.47 19.87
N SER A 16 16.55 14.58 19.95
CA SER A 16 17.26 14.92 21.20
C SER A 16 16.83 16.25 21.83
N ASN A 17 16.30 17.18 21.01
CA ASN A 17 15.78 18.48 21.47
C ASN A 17 14.26 18.47 21.72
N GLY A 18 13.63 17.29 21.78
CA GLY A 18 12.24 17.10 22.16
C GLY A 18 11.19 17.29 21.05
N LYS A 19 11.58 17.71 19.84
CA LYS A 19 10.65 17.78 18.70
C LYS A 19 10.23 16.40 18.25
N THR A 20 8.97 16.21 17.87
CA THR A 20 8.52 14.97 17.23
C THR A 20 9.10 14.84 15.81
N ILE A 21 9.23 13.63 15.30
CA ILE A 21 9.69 13.39 13.91
C ILE A 21 8.76 14.06 12.89
N PRO A 22 7.40 13.99 13.02
CA PRO A 22 6.51 14.75 12.15
C PRO A 22 6.73 16.26 12.17
N GLU A 23 6.96 16.87 13.34
CA GLU A 23 7.28 18.31 13.43
C GLU A 23 8.58 18.66 12.71
N LEU A 24 9.59 17.81 12.81
CA LEU A 24 10.86 17.99 12.08
C LEU A 24 10.64 17.92 10.56
N ILE A 25 9.88 16.94 10.08
CA ILE A 25 9.55 16.79 8.66
C ILE A 25 8.78 18.01 8.14
N HIS A 26 7.76 18.47 8.88
CA HIS A 26 6.99 19.66 8.53
C HIS A 26 7.85 20.92 8.49
N SER A 27 8.80 21.07 9.40
CA SER A 27 9.71 22.24 9.42
C SER A 27 10.61 22.31 8.19
N SER A 28 10.81 21.19 7.47
CA SER A 28 11.52 21.13 6.20
C SER A 28 10.64 21.36 4.96
N GLY A 29 9.35 21.67 5.16
CA GLY A 29 8.38 21.84 4.06
C GLY A 29 7.87 20.53 3.46
N SER A 30 8.08 19.38 4.13
CA SER A 30 7.64 18.06 3.68
C SER A 30 6.42 17.57 4.47
N LEU A 31 5.67 16.61 3.90
CA LEU A 31 4.54 15.96 4.56
C LEU A 31 4.96 14.64 5.22
N THR A 32 4.33 14.33 6.33
CA THR A 32 4.49 13.04 6.99
C THR A 32 3.48 12.03 6.45
N GLY A 33 3.97 10.87 6.03
CA GLY A 33 3.18 9.70 5.69
C GLY A 33 3.47 8.54 6.63
N ILE A 34 2.59 7.52 6.60
CA ILE A 34 2.70 6.36 7.48
C ILE A 34 2.37 5.06 6.73
N LYS A 35 3.20 4.03 6.91
CA LYS A 35 2.89 2.67 6.48
C LYS A 35 1.90 2.05 7.47
N VAL A 36 0.71 1.68 6.99
CA VAL A 36 -0.38 1.22 7.85
C VAL A 36 -0.70 -0.29 7.71
N ASP A 37 -0.19 -0.95 6.68
CA ASP A 37 -0.30 -2.41 6.58
C ASP A 37 0.58 -3.09 7.64
N THR A 38 0.19 -4.29 8.07
CA THR A 38 0.92 -5.13 9.04
C THR A 38 1.76 -6.22 8.38
N GLY A 39 1.92 -6.13 7.06
CA GLY A 39 2.73 -7.04 6.25
C GLY A 39 1.93 -8.10 5.51
N ALA A 40 2.60 -8.72 4.55
CA ALA A 40 2.04 -9.78 3.73
C ALA A 40 2.16 -11.13 4.44
N LYS A 41 1.04 -11.87 4.52
CA LYS A 41 0.91 -13.20 5.14
C LYS A 41 0.52 -14.21 4.08
N ILE A 42 0.72 -15.51 4.35
CA ILE A 42 0.26 -16.57 3.46
C ILE A 42 -1.26 -16.46 3.28
N LEU A 43 -1.70 -16.43 2.05
CA LEU A 43 -3.12 -16.39 1.71
C LEU A 43 -3.75 -17.77 1.94
N ALA A 44 -4.72 -17.84 2.83
CA ALA A 44 -5.47 -19.06 3.05
C ALA A 44 -6.14 -19.52 1.73
N GLY A 45 -6.02 -20.80 1.41
CA GLY A 45 -6.46 -21.34 0.11
C GLY A 45 -5.41 -21.30 -0.99
N SER A 46 -4.25 -20.70 -0.75
CA SER A 46 -3.06 -20.74 -1.63
C SER A 46 -1.84 -21.22 -0.85
N LYS A 47 -0.92 -21.93 -1.52
CA LYS A 47 0.29 -22.44 -0.86
C LYS A 47 1.45 -21.42 -0.86
N GLU A 48 1.49 -20.51 -1.82
CA GLU A 48 2.66 -19.66 -2.08
C GLU A 48 2.31 -18.17 -2.15
N GLU A 49 1.04 -17.85 -2.39
CA GLU A 49 0.63 -16.47 -2.53
C GLU A 49 0.41 -15.81 -1.17
N LYS A 50 0.43 -14.49 -1.18
CA LYS A 50 0.27 -13.68 0.02
C LYS A 50 -0.90 -12.73 -0.09
N VAL A 51 -1.49 -12.40 1.03
CA VAL A 51 -2.43 -11.28 1.21
C VAL A 51 -1.85 -10.34 2.26
N THR A 52 -1.96 -9.04 2.02
CA THR A 52 -1.53 -8.05 2.98
C THR A 52 -2.62 -7.80 4.01
N GLU A 53 -2.25 -7.88 5.28
CA GLU A 53 -3.13 -7.68 6.43
C GLU A 53 -2.97 -6.29 7.03
N GLY A 54 -3.89 -5.93 7.96
CA GLY A 54 -3.82 -4.66 8.69
C GLY A 54 -5.12 -3.85 8.69
N LEU A 55 -6.23 -4.42 8.20
CA LEU A 55 -7.54 -3.75 8.23
C LEU A 55 -8.17 -3.72 9.62
N ASP A 56 -7.86 -4.71 10.47
CA ASP A 56 -8.39 -4.78 11.82
C ASP A 56 -7.88 -3.60 12.66
N GLY A 57 -8.82 -2.87 13.25
CA GLY A 57 -8.52 -1.66 14.02
C GLY A 57 -7.93 -0.50 13.22
N LEU A 58 -7.92 -0.56 11.88
CA LEU A 58 -7.29 0.46 11.04
C LEU A 58 -7.94 1.83 11.23
N ARG A 59 -9.28 1.91 11.32
CA ARG A 59 -10.00 3.19 11.53
C ARG A 59 -9.47 3.95 12.75
N GLU A 60 -9.25 3.26 13.85
CA GLU A 60 -8.77 3.88 15.09
C GLU A 60 -7.29 4.27 14.97
N ARG A 61 -6.46 3.44 14.35
CA ARG A 61 -5.05 3.75 14.08
C ARG A 61 -4.90 4.97 13.16
N LEU A 62 -5.75 5.12 12.15
CA LEU A 62 -5.72 6.27 11.24
C LEU A 62 -6.04 7.58 11.96
N LYS A 63 -7.03 7.59 12.87
CA LYS A 63 -7.33 8.77 13.71
C LYS A 63 -6.14 9.18 14.56
N ASP A 64 -5.43 8.20 15.12
CA ASP A 64 -4.24 8.44 15.93
C ASP A 64 -3.09 8.99 15.05
N TYR A 65 -2.79 8.37 13.92
CA TYR A 65 -1.77 8.83 13.00
C TYR A 65 -2.03 10.25 12.45
N TYR A 66 -3.30 10.57 12.17
CA TYR A 66 -3.66 11.93 11.76
C TYR A 66 -3.33 12.97 12.85
N LYS A 67 -3.63 12.66 14.12
CA LYS A 67 -3.29 13.51 15.27
C LYS A 67 -1.77 13.65 15.44
N LEU A 68 -1.01 12.60 15.14
CA LEU A 68 0.45 12.61 15.17
C LEU A 68 1.09 13.39 14.00
N GLY A 69 0.29 13.85 13.04
CA GLY A 69 0.77 14.68 11.93
C GLY A 69 0.83 13.98 10.58
N ALA A 70 0.42 12.72 10.45
CA ALA A 70 0.32 12.05 9.15
C ALA A 70 -0.75 12.70 8.26
N ARG A 71 -0.47 12.80 6.96
CA ARG A 71 -1.39 13.34 5.95
C ARG A 71 -1.58 12.40 4.76
N PHE A 72 -0.77 11.39 4.63
CA PHE A 72 -0.91 10.33 3.65
C PHE A 72 -0.45 9.00 4.23
N THR A 73 -0.85 7.92 3.59
CA THR A 73 -0.57 6.56 4.06
C THR A 73 -0.06 5.69 2.92
N LYS A 74 0.52 4.54 3.24
CA LYS A 74 0.95 3.55 2.27
C LYS A 74 0.51 2.15 2.68
N TRP A 75 0.01 1.37 1.71
CA TRP A 75 -0.32 -0.04 1.82
C TRP A 75 0.17 -0.77 0.57
N ARG A 76 0.94 -1.84 0.76
CA ARG A 76 1.57 -2.62 -0.30
C ARG A 76 0.92 -4.00 -0.41
N GLY A 77 0.33 -4.32 -1.56
CA GLY A 77 -0.02 -5.68 -1.96
C GLY A 77 1.09 -6.25 -2.84
N VAL A 78 1.45 -7.52 -2.67
CA VAL A 78 2.54 -8.15 -3.43
C VAL A 78 2.05 -9.37 -4.20
N TYR A 79 2.55 -9.54 -5.43
CA TYR A 79 2.18 -10.61 -6.34
C TYR A 79 3.45 -11.20 -6.98
N SER A 80 3.58 -12.52 -6.95
CA SER A 80 4.65 -13.23 -7.66
C SER A 80 4.13 -13.77 -8.98
N ILE A 81 4.98 -13.81 -10.01
CA ILE A 81 4.66 -14.40 -11.32
C ILE A 81 5.21 -15.81 -11.40
N SER A 82 4.38 -16.76 -11.82
CA SER A 82 4.73 -18.12 -12.25
C SER A 82 3.68 -18.60 -13.24
N ASP A 83 3.77 -19.85 -13.69
CA ASP A 83 2.77 -20.47 -14.60
C ASP A 83 1.35 -20.44 -14.03
N LYS A 84 1.20 -20.42 -12.69
CA LYS A 84 -0.06 -20.47 -11.97
C LYS A 84 -0.43 -19.17 -11.24
N TYR A 85 0.51 -18.25 -11.09
CA TYR A 85 0.35 -17.06 -10.25
C TYR A 85 0.65 -15.76 -11.01
N PRO A 86 0.08 -14.61 -10.58
CA PRO A 86 -0.91 -14.50 -9.50
C PRO A 86 -2.24 -15.13 -9.90
N SER A 87 -2.90 -15.80 -8.95
CA SER A 87 -4.23 -16.36 -9.11
C SER A 87 -5.32 -15.30 -8.97
N ASN A 88 -6.52 -15.58 -9.47
CA ASN A 88 -7.70 -14.73 -9.26
C ASN A 88 -7.99 -14.50 -7.75
N LEU A 89 -7.73 -15.52 -6.91
CA LEU A 89 -7.91 -15.43 -5.47
C LEU A 89 -7.00 -14.34 -4.88
N SER A 90 -5.70 -14.40 -5.18
CA SER A 90 -4.72 -13.43 -4.67
C SER A 90 -4.98 -12.02 -5.19
N ILE A 91 -5.26 -11.88 -6.50
CA ILE A 91 -5.57 -10.59 -7.11
C ILE A 91 -6.81 -9.97 -6.47
N SER A 92 -7.89 -10.74 -6.30
CA SER A 92 -9.14 -10.23 -5.73
C SER A 92 -9.01 -9.89 -4.26
N ALA A 93 -8.36 -10.74 -3.46
CA ALA A 93 -8.19 -10.52 -2.02
C ALA A 93 -7.37 -9.26 -1.73
N ASN A 94 -6.23 -9.07 -2.42
CA ASN A 94 -5.40 -7.89 -2.23
C ASN A 94 -6.03 -6.62 -2.79
N ALA A 95 -6.70 -6.69 -3.95
CA ALA A 95 -7.41 -5.54 -4.53
C ALA A 95 -8.54 -5.05 -3.61
N HIS A 96 -9.31 -5.99 -3.03
CA HIS A 96 -10.36 -5.66 -2.07
C HIS A 96 -9.78 -5.03 -0.77
N ALA A 97 -8.68 -5.60 -0.26
CA ALA A 97 -8.01 -5.05 0.92
C ALA A 97 -7.49 -3.62 0.66
N LEU A 98 -6.86 -3.38 -0.50
CA LEU A 98 -6.39 -2.05 -0.92
C LEU A 98 -7.55 -1.05 -1.02
N ALA A 99 -8.69 -1.45 -1.56
CA ALA A 99 -9.85 -0.57 -1.70
C ALA A 99 -10.48 -0.22 -0.35
N ARG A 100 -10.65 -1.20 0.54
CA ARG A 100 -11.14 -0.96 1.91
C ARG A 100 -10.20 -0.06 2.71
N TYR A 101 -8.91 -0.30 2.60
CA TYR A 101 -7.88 0.55 3.19
C TYR A 101 -8.01 2.00 2.68
N ALA A 102 -8.10 2.18 1.36
CA ALA A 102 -8.19 3.51 0.75
C ALA A 102 -9.42 4.29 1.22
N ALA A 103 -10.59 3.64 1.29
CA ALA A 103 -11.81 4.25 1.79
C ALA A 103 -11.66 4.71 3.25
N LEU A 104 -11.08 3.88 4.12
CA LEU A 104 -10.80 4.24 5.51
C LEU A 104 -9.84 5.42 5.65
N VAL A 105 -8.82 5.48 4.79
CA VAL A 105 -7.84 6.57 4.77
C VAL A 105 -8.49 7.89 4.36
N GLN A 106 -9.33 7.87 3.32
CA GLN A 106 -10.07 9.07 2.91
C GLN A 106 -11.10 9.51 3.96
N GLU A 107 -11.78 8.58 4.62
CA GLU A 107 -12.65 8.88 5.77
C GLU A 107 -11.88 9.61 6.88
N ALA A 108 -10.61 9.26 7.11
CA ALA A 108 -9.74 9.91 8.09
C ALA A 108 -9.12 11.24 7.60
N GLY A 109 -9.46 11.73 6.41
CA GLY A 109 -8.95 12.99 5.84
C GLY A 109 -7.51 12.91 5.34
N MET A 110 -7.03 11.73 4.95
CA MET A 110 -5.68 11.49 4.43
C MET A 110 -5.72 10.93 3.00
N VAL A 111 -4.57 10.97 2.33
CA VAL A 111 -4.40 10.47 0.97
C VAL A 111 -3.81 9.04 1.01
N PRO A 112 -4.49 8.02 0.45
CA PRO A 112 -3.94 6.67 0.35
C PRO A 112 -2.98 6.52 -0.84
N ILE A 113 -1.79 5.96 -0.59
CA ILE A 113 -0.94 5.41 -1.64
C ILE A 113 -1.32 3.95 -1.84
N ILE A 114 -1.80 3.63 -3.04
CA ILE A 114 -2.17 2.29 -3.50
C ILE A 114 -0.93 1.67 -4.15
N GLU A 115 -0.36 0.63 -3.53
CA GLU A 115 0.86 -0.02 -4.02
C GLU A 115 0.62 -1.50 -4.34
N PRO A 116 -0.04 -1.82 -5.47
CA PRO A 116 -0.09 -3.17 -5.99
C PRO A 116 1.21 -3.47 -6.73
N GLU A 117 2.07 -4.32 -6.18
CA GLU A 117 3.39 -4.59 -6.73
C GLU A 117 3.54 -6.03 -7.22
N VAL A 118 3.76 -6.17 -8.51
CA VAL A 118 4.23 -7.43 -9.10
C VAL A 118 5.73 -7.50 -8.92
N LEU A 119 6.18 -8.55 -8.22
CA LEU A 119 7.59 -8.72 -7.87
C LEU A 119 8.43 -9.13 -9.08
N MET A 120 9.69 -8.69 -9.10
CA MET A 120 10.64 -9.08 -10.12
C MET A 120 11.33 -10.43 -9.86
N ASP A 121 11.04 -11.06 -8.72
CA ASP A 121 11.55 -12.39 -8.39
C ASP A 121 10.94 -13.43 -9.31
N GLY A 122 11.76 -14.14 -10.09
CA GLY A 122 11.29 -15.18 -11.00
C GLY A 122 12.03 -15.19 -12.33
N ASN A 123 11.48 -15.93 -13.30
CA ASN A 123 12.02 -16.14 -14.65
C ASN A 123 11.08 -15.63 -15.75
N HIS A 124 10.12 -14.81 -15.41
CA HIS A 124 9.13 -14.25 -16.34
C HIS A 124 9.73 -13.21 -17.29
N SER A 125 9.11 -13.04 -18.45
CA SER A 125 9.47 -11.99 -19.39
C SER A 125 8.90 -10.61 -18.96
N SER A 126 9.45 -9.53 -19.53
CA SER A 126 8.86 -8.18 -19.37
C SER A 126 7.42 -8.13 -19.87
N LYS A 127 7.07 -8.92 -20.88
CA LYS A 127 5.70 -9.01 -21.41
C LYS A 127 4.74 -9.64 -20.39
N ASP A 128 5.20 -10.70 -19.70
CA ASP A 128 4.40 -11.31 -18.63
C ASP A 128 4.22 -10.34 -17.46
N CYS A 129 5.27 -9.62 -17.07
CA CYS A 129 5.19 -8.58 -16.07
C CYS A 129 4.19 -7.50 -16.46
N LEU A 130 4.21 -7.00 -17.71
CA LEU A 130 3.25 -6.01 -18.21
C LEU A 130 1.81 -6.53 -18.13
N ASN A 131 1.57 -7.75 -18.63
CA ASN A 131 0.23 -8.34 -18.65
C ASN A 131 -0.31 -8.50 -17.22
N LYS A 132 0.48 -9.04 -16.30
CA LYS A 132 0.06 -9.26 -14.91
C LYS A 132 -0.09 -7.95 -14.13
N THR A 133 0.80 -6.98 -14.34
CA THR A 133 0.66 -5.66 -13.74
C THR A 133 -0.62 -4.97 -14.21
N SER A 134 -0.93 -5.04 -15.51
CA SER A 134 -2.15 -4.46 -16.07
C SER A 134 -3.41 -5.12 -15.49
N GLU A 135 -3.42 -6.45 -15.37
CA GLU A 135 -4.52 -7.21 -14.76
C GLU A 135 -4.74 -6.81 -13.30
N VAL A 136 -3.66 -6.75 -12.51
CA VAL A 136 -3.70 -6.39 -11.09
C VAL A 136 -4.18 -4.95 -10.89
N ILE A 137 -3.62 -3.99 -11.64
CA ILE A 137 -4.04 -2.59 -11.54
C ILE A 137 -5.51 -2.43 -11.92
N LYS A 138 -5.96 -3.05 -13.02
CA LYS A 138 -7.36 -3.01 -13.42
C LYS A 138 -8.27 -3.50 -12.30
N ARG A 139 -7.97 -4.65 -11.70
CA ARG A 139 -8.75 -5.18 -10.57
C ARG A 139 -8.73 -4.26 -9.35
N CYS A 140 -7.60 -3.61 -9.06
CA CYS A 140 -7.52 -2.63 -7.98
C CYS A 140 -8.48 -1.46 -8.23
N TYR A 141 -8.50 -0.89 -9.42
CA TYR A 141 -9.40 0.24 -9.74
C TYR A 141 -10.87 -0.17 -9.72
N GLU A 142 -11.23 -1.34 -10.25
CA GLU A 142 -12.59 -1.90 -10.11
C GLU A 142 -13.03 -1.97 -8.64
N GLN A 143 -12.14 -2.41 -7.75
CA GLN A 143 -12.44 -2.49 -6.33
C GLN A 143 -12.48 -1.12 -5.65
N LEU A 144 -11.63 -0.18 -6.03
CA LEU A 144 -11.67 1.20 -5.53
C LEU A 144 -13.01 1.87 -5.85
N GLU A 145 -13.50 1.73 -7.07
CA GLU A 145 -14.82 2.24 -7.50
C GLU A 145 -15.95 1.59 -6.70
N LEU A 146 -15.94 0.25 -6.57
CA LEU A 146 -16.95 -0.51 -5.78
C LEU A 146 -16.97 -0.10 -4.30
N ASN A 147 -15.87 0.37 -3.75
CA ASN A 147 -15.77 0.86 -2.37
C ASN A 147 -15.97 2.38 -2.24
N ASN A 148 -16.45 3.05 -3.30
CA ASN A 148 -16.72 4.50 -3.35
C ASN A 148 -15.49 5.35 -3.00
N VAL A 149 -14.29 4.92 -3.39
CA VAL A 149 -13.06 5.68 -3.20
C VAL A 149 -13.01 6.82 -4.23
N ASP A 150 -12.75 8.04 -3.79
CA ASP A 150 -12.44 9.14 -4.71
C ASP A 150 -11.07 8.91 -5.35
N LEU A 151 -11.06 8.51 -6.62
CA LEU A 151 -9.83 8.19 -7.36
C LEU A 151 -8.90 9.40 -7.49
N LYS A 152 -9.43 10.63 -7.54
CA LYS A 152 -8.62 11.85 -7.60
C LYS A 152 -7.87 12.12 -6.30
N GLY A 153 -8.36 11.58 -5.20
CA GLY A 153 -7.75 11.64 -3.88
C GLY A 153 -6.80 10.47 -3.59
N THR A 154 -6.30 9.74 -4.60
CA THR A 154 -5.38 8.60 -4.42
C THR A 154 -4.04 8.83 -5.12
N ILE A 155 -3.01 8.11 -4.70
CA ILE A 155 -1.72 8.01 -5.39
C ILE A 155 -1.49 6.54 -5.75
N LEU A 156 -1.32 6.25 -7.04
CA LEU A 156 -0.88 4.94 -7.49
C LEU A 156 0.65 4.86 -7.46
N LYS A 157 1.18 3.85 -6.77
CA LYS A 157 2.61 3.50 -6.80
C LYS A 157 2.77 2.11 -7.45
N PRO A 158 2.90 2.05 -8.78
CA PRO A 158 3.08 0.80 -9.50
C PRO A 158 4.52 0.30 -9.42
N ASN A 159 4.72 -1.00 -9.72
CA ASN A 159 6.04 -1.52 -10.02
C ASN A 159 6.53 -1.08 -11.42
N MET A 160 7.81 -1.15 -11.65
CA MET A 160 8.38 -1.06 -13.00
C MET A 160 8.11 -2.36 -13.78
N ILE A 161 7.99 -2.26 -15.09
CA ILE A 161 7.83 -3.43 -15.96
C ILE A 161 9.23 -3.97 -16.30
N LEU A 162 9.59 -5.05 -15.61
CA LEU A 162 10.91 -5.68 -15.69
C LEU A 162 10.78 -7.18 -15.96
N PRO A 163 11.79 -7.82 -16.61
CA PRO A 163 11.87 -9.26 -16.62
C PRO A 163 12.21 -9.78 -15.22
N GLY A 164 11.99 -11.07 -14.99
CA GLY A 164 12.43 -11.75 -13.80
C GLY A 164 13.96 -11.74 -13.63
N THR A 165 14.40 -11.85 -12.39
CA THR A 165 15.84 -11.79 -12.03
C THR A 165 16.54 -13.15 -12.04
N LYS A 166 15.86 -14.23 -12.44
CA LYS A 166 16.43 -15.61 -12.56
C LYS A 166 16.61 -16.01 -14.00
#